data_5292f6b1d8597179c3df5c0963f2d595
#
_entry.id   5292f6b1d8597179c3df5c0963f2d595
#
_cell.length_a   1.000
_cell.length_b   1.000
_cell.length_c   1.000
_cell.angle_alpha   90.00
_cell.angle_beta   90.00
_cell.angle_gamma   90.00
#
_symmetry.space_group_name_H-M   'P 1'
#
loop_
_entity.id
_entity.type
_entity.pdbx_description
1 polymer ?
#
loop_
_entity_poly.entity_id
_entity_poly.type
_entity_poly.pdbx_seq_one_letter_code
_entity_poly.pdbx_strand_id
1 'polypeptide(L)'
;MKKIALMTYESSAGVQYLRQLEDFFEGRVEIESYCVIHNDMTEEICADLFVLSFADILEYVERYIPERANIVYLSRTFLKSRIQQLDAIQSEKCLLLDYSDILATETIGVIREIGYTSIEFEVIGDLSELEKRTGDSVILIGEKDDLGLAADTNKIFALGYYMISLTTLADIAQRLDLMDEVMNRKLYHYSKIVAITDSGIVDTLRHAWNIRQEF
;
A
#
# COMPACT_ATOMS: atom_id res chain seq x y z
N MET A 1 -15.51 17.12 -12.65
CA MET A 1 -14.98 16.26 -11.57
C MET A 1 -13.51 16.01 -11.92
N LYS A 2 -12.63 15.99 -10.94
CA LYS A 2 -11.22 15.66 -11.16
C LYS A 2 -11.07 14.19 -11.51
N LYS A 3 -10.11 13.86 -12.40
CA LYS A 3 -9.90 12.50 -12.90
C LYS A 3 -8.52 11.99 -12.48
N ILE A 4 -8.49 10.76 -11.94
CA ILE A 4 -7.27 10.01 -11.61
C ILE A 4 -7.10 8.88 -12.63
N ALA A 5 -5.90 8.74 -13.20
CA ALA A 5 -5.47 7.55 -13.92
C ALA A 5 -4.60 6.70 -12.98
N LEU A 6 -5.13 5.59 -12.50
CA LEU A 6 -4.40 4.60 -11.71
C LEU A 6 -3.70 3.62 -12.64
N MET A 7 -2.37 3.55 -12.56
CA MET A 7 -1.56 2.68 -13.40
C MET A 7 -0.90 1.59 -12.58
N THR A 8 -1.15 0.35 -12.93
CA THR A 8 -0.61 -0.83 -12.23
C THR A 8 0.04 -1.80 -13.22
N TYR A 9 0.98 -2.59 -12.74
CA TYR A 9 1.60 -3.63 -13.56
C TYR A 9 0.65 -4.81 -13.79
N GLU A 10 -0.03 -5.26 -12.72
CA GLU A 10 -0.96 -6.38 -12.72
C GLU A 10 -2.38 -5.96 -12.34
N SER A 11 -3.38 -6.67 -12.88
CA SER A 11 -4.80 -6.39 -12.63
C SER A 11 -5.21 -6.60 -11.18
N SER A 12 -4.67 -7.62 -10.51
CA SER A 12 -5.02 -7.94 -9.12
C SER A 12 -4.72 -6.79 -8.17
N ALA A 13 -3.52 -6.19 -8.30
CA ALA A 13 -3.14 -4.99 -7.58
C ALA A 13 -4.02 -3.79 -7.98
N GLY A 14 -4.31 -3.66 -9.29
CA GLY A 14 -5.18 -2.60 -9.81
C GLY A 14 -6.55 -2.60 -9.18
N VAL A 15 -7.20 -3.75 -9.09
CA VAL A 15 -8.54 -3.89 -8.46
C VAL A 15 -8.50 -3.51 -6.97
N GLN A 16 -7.45 -3.89 -6.25
CA GLN A 16 -7.31 -3.57 -4.82
C GLN A 16 -7.13 -2.07 -4.59
N TYR A 17 -6.22 -1.43 -5.31
CA TYR A 17 -5.97 0.01 -5.15
C TYR A 17 -7.12 0.85 -5.66
N LEU A 18 -7.77 0.45 -6.77
CA LEU A 18 -8.97 1.12 -7.27
C LEU A 18 -10.04 1.19 -6.19
N ARG A 19 -10.39 0.06 -5.57
CA ARG A 19 -11.39 0.02 -4.48
C ARG A 19 -11.00 0.91 -3.31
N GLN A 20 -9.73 0.88 -2.87
CA GLN A 20 -9.27 1.72 -1.77
C GLN A 20 -9.40 3.21 -2.08
N LEU A 21 -9.07 3.63 -3.32
CA LEU A 21 -9.20 5.01 -3.75
C LEU A 21 -10.68 5.41 -3.89
N GLU A 22 -11.53 4.57 -4.48
CA GLU A 22 -12.97 4.80 -4.61
C GLU A 22 -13.62 4.95 -3.22
N ASP A 23 -13.34 4.03 -2.29
CA ASP A 23 -13.85 4.06 -0.92
C ASP A 23 -13.37 5.31 -0.17
N PHE A 24 -12.10 5.69 -0.37
CA PHE A 24 -11.54 6.85 0.32
C PHE A 24 -12.11 8.17 -0.21
N PHE A 25 -12.16 8.35 -1.53
CA PHE A 25 -12.63 9.60 -2.15
C PHE A 25 -14.15 9.69 -2.33
N GLU A 26 -14.90 8.59 -2.21
CA GLU A 26 -16.38 8.54 -2.20
C GLU A 26 -17.02 9.38 -3.31
N GLY A 27 -16.63 9.18 -4.55
CA GLY A 27 -17.18 9.85 -5.72
C GLY A 27 -16.79 11.33 -5.89
N ARG A 28 -15.82 11.84 -5.11
CA ARG A 28 -15.27 13.20 -5.29
C ARG A 28 -14.34 13.31 -6.49
N VAL A 29 -13.82 12.17 -6.95
CA VAL A 29 -12.97 12.00 -8.13
C VAL A 29 -13.52 10.90 -9.02
N GLU A 30 -13.21 10.98 -10.30
CA GLU A 30 -13.36 9.88 -11.24
C GLU A 30 -12.05 9.10 -11.32
N ILE A 31 -12.09 7.78 -11.27
CA ILE A 31 -10.88 6.97 -11.27
C ILE A 31 -10.99 5.95 -12.40
N GLU A 32 -10.00 5.97 -13.29
CA GLU A 32 -9.83 4.94 -14.30
C GLU A 32 -8.56 4.14 -14.00
N SER A 33 -8.66 2.81 -14.10
CA SER A 33 -7.53 1.92 -13.84
C SER A 33 -7.01 1.32 -15.14
N TYR A 34 -5.69 1.35 -15.31
CA TYR A 34 -4.95 0.84 -16.46
C TYR A 34 -3.92 -0.19 -16.01
N CYS A 35 -3.80 -1.27 -16.77
CA CYS A 35 -2.92 -2.39 -16.47
C CYS A 35 -1.88 -2.59 -17.56
N VAL A 36 -0.59 -2.58 -17.21
CA VAL A 36 0.52 -2.74 -18.17
C VAL A 36 0.46 -4.09 -18.86
N ILE A 37 0.26 -5.18 -18.11
CA ILE A 37 0.23 -6.54 -18.68
C ILE A 37 -0.89 -6.70 -19.71
N HIS A 38 -2.05 -6.08 -19.49
CA HIS A 38 -3.17 -6.17 -20.41
C HIS A 38 -3.03 -5.26 -21.62
N ASN A 39 -2.07 -4.32 -21.58
CA ASN A 39 -1.85 -3.34 -22.65
C ASN A 39 -3.14 -2.60 -23.06
N ASP A 40 -3.91 -2.17 -22.04
CA ASP A 40 -5.22 -1.51 -22.20
C ASP A 40 -5.08 -0.09 -22.78
N MET A 41 -3.86 0.43 -22.81
CA MET A 41 -3.55 1.79 -23.22
C MET A 41 -3.20 1.83 -24.71
N THR A 42 -3.96 2.57 -25.48
CA THR A 42 -3.77 2.70 -26.94
C THR A 42 -3.37 4.09 -27.38
N GLU A 43 -3.65 5.12 -26.56
CA GLU A 43 -3.40 6.52 -26.84
C GLU A 43 -3.05 7.29 -25.57
N GLU A 44 -2.65 8.55 -25.69
CA GLU A 44 -2.34 9.42 -24.56
C GLU A 44 -3.57 9.57 -23.64
N ILE A 45 -3.35 9.34 -22.33
CA ILE A 45 -4.41 9.35 -21.33
C ILE A 45 -4.62 10.76 -20.80
N CYS A 46 -5.88 11.20 -20.77
CA CYS A 46 -6.25 12.50 -20.23
C CYS A 46 -6.73 12.34 -18.77
N ALA A 47 -5.91 12.79 -17.81
CA ALA A 47 -6.23 12.81 -16.39
C ALA A 47 -5.64 14.04 -15.70
N ASP A 48 -6.23 14.46 -14.56
CA ASP A 48 -5.69 15.53 -13.71
C ASP A 48 -4.50 15.05 -12.87
N LEU A 49 -4.47 13.74 -12.56
CA LEU A 49 -3.44 13.10 -11.76
C LEU A 49 -3.21 11.66 -12.21
N PHE A 50 -1.95 11.28 -12.31
CA PHE A 50 -1.51 9.91 -12.55
C PHE A 50 -1.01 9.30 -11.26
N VAL A 51 -1.55 8.16 -10.86
CA VAL A 51 -1.11 7.39 -9.70
C VAL A 51 -0.48 6.10 -10.18
N LEU A 52 0.84 5.98 -10.01
CA LEU A 52 1.62 4.82 -10.44
C LEU A 52 1.87 3.90 -9.24
N SER A 53 1.62 2.61 -9.41
CA SER A 53 1.76 1.64 -8.31
C SER A 53 3.21 1.48 -7.80
N PHE A 54 4.22 1.80 -8.61
CA PHE A 54 5.63 1.91 -8.23
C PHE A 54 6.42 2.67 -9.30
N ALA A 55 7.66 3.10 -8.99
CA ALA A 55 8.41 4.02 -9.83
C ALA A 55 8.76 3.42 -11.20
N ASP A 56 9.19 2.14 -11.23
CA ASP A 56 9.68 1.50 -12.47
C ASP A 56 8.57 1.30 -13.50
N ILE A 57 7.29 1.39 -13.09
CA ILE A 57 6.18 1.29 -14.04
C ILE A 57 6.18 2.44 -15.06
N LEU A 58 6.80 3.57 -14.72
CA LEU A 58 6.88 4.73 -15.60
C LEU A 58 7.51 4.38 -16.94
N GLU A 59 8.53 3.53 -16.99
CA GLU A 59 9.20 3.10 -18.23
C GLU A 59 8.24 2.44 -19.23
N TYR A 60 7.19 1.78 -18.72
CA TYR A 60 6.20 1.10 -19.55
C TYR A 60 5.06 2.00 -20.00
N VAL A 61 4.78 3.06 -19.25
CA VAL A 61 3.58 3.90 -19.46
C VAL A 61 3.88 5.34 -19.88
N GLU A 62 5.15 5.78 -19.88
CA GLU A 62 5.54 7.18 -20.14
C GLU A 62 4.97 7.71 -21.46
N ARG A 63 4.89 6.88 -22.51
CA ARG A 63 4.34 7.27 -23.82
C ARG A 63 2.84 7.60 -23.81
N TYR A 64 2.13 7.19 -22.75
CA TYR A 64 0.70 7.43 -22.56
C TYR A 64 0.43 8.58 -21.58
N ILE A 65 1.48 9.12 -20.96
CA ILE A 65 1.43 10.17 -19.96
C ILE A 65 1.92 11.47 -20.60
N PRO A 66 1.16 12.59 -20.53
CA PRO A 66 1.62 13.89 -21.02
C PRO A 66 2.94 14.33 -20.34
N GLU A 67 3.85 15.00 -21.08
CA GLU A 67 5.16 15.44 -20.56
C GLU A 67 5.10 16.25 -19.25
N ARG A 68 3.99 16.96 -19.01
CA ARG A 68 3.80 17.80 -17.82
C ARG A 68 2.74 17.25 -16.89
N ALA A 69 2.55 15.95 -16.91
CA ALA A 69 1.56 15.29 -16.05
C ALA A 69 1.93 15.42 -14.58
N ASN A 70 0.90 15.53 -13.77
CA ASN A 70 1.04 15.44 -12.32
C ASN A 70 1.07 13.96 -11.92
N ILE A 71 2.19 13.49 -11.36
CA ILE A 71 2.40 12.07 -11.04
C ILE A 71 2.61 11.89 -9.55
N VAL A 72 1.94 10.89 -8.97
CA VAL A 72 2.15 10.39 -7.61
C VAL A 72 2.55 8.93 -7.68
N TYR A 73 3.62 8.57 -6.99
CA TYR A 73 3.98 7.17 -6.77
C TYR A 73 3.32 6.65 -5.51
N LEU A 74 2.69 5.49 -5.64
CA LEU A 74 1.95 4.87 -4.57
C LEU A 74 2.92 4.25 -3.56
N SER A 75 2.88 4.70 -2.32
CA SER A 75 3.54 4.01 -1.22
C SER A 75 2.55 3.15 -0.45
N ARG A 76 3.03 2.06 0.11
CA ARG A 76 2.24 1.00 0.74
C ARG A 76 2.44 0.97 2.24
N THR A 77 1.45 0.41 2.90
CA THR A 77 1.49 0.10 4.33
C THR A 77 0.58 -1.09 4.61
N PHE A 78 0.36 -1.39 5.89
CA PHE A 78 -0.51 -2.45 6.36
C PHE A 78 -1.55 -1.93 7.34
N LEU A 79 -2.60 -2.72 7.58
CA LEU A 79 -3.50 -2.48 8.69
C LEU A 79 -2.73 -2.56 10.01
N LYS A 80 -2.95 -1.61 10.89
CA LYS A 80 -2.28 -1.53 12.19
C LYS A 80 -2.52 -2.79 13.03
N SER A 81 -3.74 -3.33 13.01
CA SER A 81 -4.07 -4.56 13.70
C SER A 81 -3.33 -5.79 13.16
N ARG A 82 -2.98 -5.78 11.87
CA ARG A 82 -2.24 -6.88 11.24
C ARG A 82 -0.75 -6.80 11.58
N ILE A 83 -0.15 -5.62 11.47
CA ILE A 83 1.28 -5.44 11.76
C ILE A 83 1.60 -5.69 13.24
N GLN A 84 0.68 -5.39 14.16
CA GLN A 84 0.83 -5.67 15.60
C GLN A 84 0.96 -7.16 15.92
N GLN A 85 0.58 -8.07 15.02
CA GLN A 85 0.83 -9.50 15.21
C GLN A 85 2.32 -9.82 15.28
N LEU A 86 3.18 -8.97 14.70
CA LEU A 86 4.63 -9.13 14.72
C LEU A 86 5.22 -8.99 16.14
N ASP A 87 4.51 -8.36 17.09
CA ASP A 87 4.89 -8.30 18.50
C ASP A 87 5.05 -9.71 19.13
N ALA A 88 4.39 -10.71 18.53
CA ALA A 88 4.47 -12.10 18.98
C ALA A 88 5.65 -12.88 18.37
N ILE A 89 6.45 -12.27 17.49
CA ILE A 89 7.65 -12.89 16.93
C ILE A 89 8.74 -12.86 17.99
N GLN A 90 9.13 -14.04 18.47
CA GLN A 90 10.18 -14.21 19.48
C GLN A 90 11.55 -14.53 18.86
N SER A 91 11.57 -14.91 17.58
CA SER A 91 12.78 -15.26 16.84
C SER A 91 13.37 -14.02 16.17
N GLU A 92 14.69 -13.90 16.19
CA GLU A 92 15.40 -12.87 15.42
C GLU A 92 15.27 -13.10 13.91
N LYS A 93 15.06 -14.36 13.48
CA LYS A 93 14.89 -14.75 12.06
C LYS A 93 13.45 -15.06 11.74
N CYS A 94 12.98 -14.55 10.61
CA CYS A 94 11.65 -14.77 10.10
C CYS A 94 11.67 -14.97 8.59
N LEU A 95 10.89 -15.91 8.09
CA LEU A 95 10.70 -16.10 6.66
C LEU A 95 9.68 -15.08 6.15
N LEU A 96 9.97 -14.40 5.07
CA LEU A 96 9.01 -13.59 4.33
C LEU A 96 8.65 -14.31 3.04
N LEU A 97 7.41 -14.74 2.92
CA LEU A 97 6.90 -15.34 1.69
C LEU A 97 6.40 -14.24 0.76
N ASP A 98 7.16 -14.01 -0.32
CA ASP A 98 6.80 -13.09 -1.39
C ASP A 98 7.38 -13.59 -2.71
N TYR A 99 6.60 -13.57 -3.78
CA TYR A 99 7.01 -14.01 -5.11
C TYR A 99 7.80 -12.95 -5.91
N SER A 100 7.96 -11.76 -5.34
CA SER A 100 8.64 -10.63 -5.95
C SER A 100 9.70 -10.04 -5.01
N ASP A 101 10.96 -10.07 -5.43
CA ASP A 101 12.06 -9.46 -4.68
C ASP A 101 11.86 -7.95 -4.43
N ILE A 102 11.23 -7.26 -5.38
CA ILE A 102 10.93 -5.83 -5.26
C ILE A 102 9.90 -5.61 -4.16
N LEU A 103 8.80 -6.35 -4.18
CA LEU A 103 7.75 -6.25 -3.17
C LEU A 103 8.25 -6.72 -1.79
N ALA A 104 9.05 -7.79 -1.75
CA ALA A 104 9.67 -8.25 -0.51
C ALA A 104 10.56 -7.18 0.12
N THR A 105 11.40 -6.51 -0.69
CA THR A 105 12.26 -5.40 -0.23
C THR A 105 11.44 -4.25 0.31
N GLU A 106 10.39 -3.86 -0.38
CA GLU A 106 9.47 -2.80 0.06
C GLU A 106 8.74 -3.18 1.35
N THR A 107 8.25 -4.42 1.46
CA THR A 107 7.63 -4.96 2.68
C THR A 107 8.55 -4.88 3.88
N ILE A 108 9.80 -5.33 3.72
CA ILE A 108 10.82 -5.27 4.77
C ILE A 108 11.08 -3.82 5.17
N GLY A 109 11.16 -2.91 4.20
CA GLY A 109 11.30 -1.48 4.43
C GLY A 109 10.18 -0.94 5.31
N VAL A 110 8.93 -1.17 4.93
CA VAL A 110 7.73 -0.75 5.69
C VAL A 110 7.75 -1.33 7.12
N ILE A 111 8.04 -2.61 7.29
CA ILE A 111 8.08 -3.26 8.61
C ILE A 111 9.15 -2.62 9.50
N ARG A 112 10.32 -2.32 8.96
CA ARG A 112 11.42 -1.66 9.69
C ARG A 112 11.09 -0.21 10.06
N GLU A 113 10.48 0.55 9.16
CA GLU A 113 10.06 1.93 9.40
C GLU A 113 8.98 2.03 10.49
N ILE A 114 8.13 1.01 10.62
CA ILE A 114 7.13 0.92 11.69
C ILE A 114 7.77 0.62 13.05
N GLY A 115 9.02 0.12 13.08
CA GLY A 115 9.77 -0.11 14.31
C GLY A 115 10.26 -1.54 14.54
N TYR A 116 9.95 -2.50 13.67
CA TYR A 116 10.40 -3.90 13.79
C TYR A 116 11.81 -4.09 13.18
N THR A 117 12.80 -3.40 13.74
CA THR A 117 14.18 -3.36 13.22
C THR A 117 15.04 -4.56 13.61
N SER A 118 14.63 -5.32 14.63
CA SER A 118 15.37 -6.48 15.14
C SER A 118 15.09 -7.77 14.37
N ILE A 119 14.08 -7.79 13.48
CA ILE A 119 13.72 -8.97 12.73
C ILE A 119 14.66 -9.09 11.51
N GLU A 120 15.38 -10.22 11.44
CA GLU A 120 16.12 -10.62 10.24
C GLU A 120 15.17 -11.37 9.29
N PHE A 121 15.08 -10.91 8.04
CA PHE A 121 14.23 -11.52 7.04
C PHE A 121 15.03 -12.41 6.09
N GLU A 122 14.53 -13.60 5.86
CA GLU A 122 14.91 -14.46 4.75
C GLU A 122 13.73 -14.54 3.79
N VAL A 123 13.90 -14.02 2.57
CA VAL A 123 12.83 -14.03 1.56
C VAL A 123 12.77 -15.41 0.91
N ILE A 124 11.58 -15.97 0.82
CA ILE A 124 11.29 -17.22 0.12
C ILE A 124 10.25 -16.97 -0.96
N GLY A 125 10.54 -17.41 -2.19
CA GLY A 125 9.68 -17.20 -3.36
C GLY A 125 8.71 -18.34 -3.64
N ASP A 126 8.78 -19.46 -2.90
CA ASP A 126 8.01 -20.65 -3.19
C ASP A 126 7.49 -21.33 -1.90
N LEU A 127 6.20 -21.72 -1.94
CA LEU A 127 5.58 -22.50 -0.88
C LEU A 127 6.27 -23.84 -0.62
N SER A 128 6.86 -24.46 -1.62
CA SER A 128 7.59 -25.73 -1.47
C SER A 128 8.84 -25.61 -0.60
N GLU A 129 9.42 -24.41 -0.48
CA GLU A 129 10.50 -24.14 0.46
C GLU A 129 10.00 -24.08 1.89
N LEU A 130 8.80 -23.53 2.08
CA LEU A 130 8.16 -23.45 3.40
C LEU A 130 7.88 -24.83 3.99
N GLU A 131 7.46 -25.79 3.16
CA GLU A 131 7.19 -27.16 3.60
C GLU A 131 8.42 -27.87 4.17
N LYS A 132 9.62 -27.45 3.75
CA LYS A 132 10.90 -28.02 4.23
C LYS A 132 11.38 -27.37 5.55
N ARG A 133 10.75 -26.28 5.97
CA ARG A 133 11.15 -25.46 7.12
C ARG A 133 10.05 -25.45 8.18
N THR A 134 9.99 -26.51 8.97
CA THR A 134 9.01 -26.63 10.03
C THR A 134 9.48 -25.89 11.29
N GLY A 135 8.56 -25.14 11.93
CA GLY A 135 8.81 -24.44 13.19
C GLY A 135 9.28 -23.00 13.06
N ASP A 136 9.57 -22.53 11.86
CA ASP A 136 9.95 -21.12 11.63
C ASP A 136 8.75 -20.17 11.72
N SER A 137 9.00 -18.93 12.13
CA SER A 137 8.02 -17.84 12.00
C SER A 137 7.98 -17.38 10.54
N VAL A 138 6.78 -17.27 9.99
CA VAL A 138 6.56 -16.89 8.58
C VAL A 138 5.67 -15.68 8.50
N ILE A 139 6.12 -14.66 7.81
CA ILE A 139 5.30 -13.50 7.42
C ILE A 139 4.78 -13.72 6.00
N LEU A 140 3.49 -13.49 5.84
CA LEU A 140 2.77 -13.65 4.60
C LEU A 140 2.06 -12.35 4.23
N ILE A 141 2.19 -11.96 2.97
CA ILE A 141 1.36 -10.91 2.37
C ILE A 141 0.13 -11.57 1.76
N GLY A 142 -1.07 -11.15 2.20
CA GLY A 142 -2.35 -11.78 1.87
C GLY A 142 -2.97 -12.51 3.05
N GLU A 143 -3.96 -13.35 2.80
CA GLU A 143 -4.66 -14.14 3.80
C GLU A 143 -4.18 -15.60 3.78
N LYS A 144 -4.19 -16.26 4.96
CA LYS A 144 -3.74 -17.66 5.07
C LYS A 144 -4.52 -18.60 4.16
N ASP A 145 -5.80 -18.34 4.00
CA ASP A 145 -6.71 -19.18 3.23
C ASP A 145 -6.38 -19.16 1.72
N ASP A 146 -5.77 -18.07 1.23
CA ASP A 146 -5.37 -17.92 -0.18
C ASP A 146 -4.26 -18.91 -0.58
N LEU A 147 -3.50 -19.41 0.39
CA LEU A 147 -2.36 -20.28 0.15
C LEU A 147 -2.64 -21.78 0.31
N GLY A 148 -3.82 -22.16 0.83
CA GLY A 148 -4.14 -23.56 1.09
C GLY A 148 -3.14 -24.25 2.05
N LEU A 149 -2.42 -23.47 2.88
CA LEU A 149 -1.43 -24.01 3.79
C LEU A 149 -2.10 -24.85 4.86
N ALA A 150 -1.65 -26.09 5.00
CA ALA A 150 -2.02 -26.95 6.12
C ALA A 150 -1.57 -26.27 7.45
N ALA A 151 -2.50 -26.05 8.33
CA ALA A 151 -2.51 -25.03 9.38
C ALA A 151 -1.42 -25.12 10.47
N ASP A 152 -0.62 -26.17 10.61
CA ASP A 152 -0.04 -26.47 11.92
C ASP A 152 1.49 -26.63 12.02
N THR A 153 2.25 -26.44 10.97
CA THR A 153 3.70 -26.67 11.01
C THR A 153 4.53 -25.41 11.29
N ASN A 154 4.02 -24.23 10.90
CA ASN A 154 4.71 -22.96 11.05
C ASN A 154 3.84 -21.91 11.74
N LYS A 155 4.47 -20.98 12.46
CA LYS A 155 3.78 -19.84 13.05
C LYS A 155 3.61 -18.75 11.98
N ILE A 156 2.43 -18.67 11.37
CA ILE A 156 2.14 -17.78 10.25
C ILE A 156 1.52 -16.47 10.73
N PHE A 157 2.14 -15.35 10.32
CA PHE A 157 1.70 -13.98 10.53
C PHE A 157 1.20 -13.40 9.21
N ALA A 158 -0.11 -13.45 8.97
CA ALA A 158 -0.72 -12.90 7.77
C ALA A 158 -0.94 -11.40 7.92
N LEU A 159 -0.19 -10.59 7.18
CA LEU A 159 -0.29 -9.13 7.23
C LEU A 159 -1.50 -8.59 6.44
N GLY A 160 -2.19 -9.46 5.70
CA GLY A 160 -3.23 -9.06 4.77
C GLY A 160 -2.66 -8.39 3.53
N TYR A 161 -3.53 -7.79 2.74
CA TYR A 161 -3.12 -7.08 1.53
C TYR A 161 -2.58 -5.70 1.85
N TYR A 162 -1.77 -5.17 0.94
CA TYR A 162 -1.25 -3.82 1.05
C TYR A 162 -2.36 -2.78 1.10
N MET A 163 -2.15 -1.80 1.97
CA MET A 163 -2.96 -0.59 2.05
C MET A 163 -2.20 0.58 1.42
N ILE A 164 -2.91 1.49 0.79
CA ILE A 164 -2.33 2.76 0.34
C ILE A 164 -1.88 3.54 1.58
N SER A 165 -0.67 4.08 1.58
CA SER A 165 -0.18 4.84 2.72
C SER A 165 -0.97 6.14 2.93
N LEU A 166 -0.98 6.61 4.18
CA LEU A 166 -1.60 7.89 4.53
C LEU A 166 -0.98 9.06 3.76
N THR A 167 0.36 9.03 3.56
CA THR A 167 1.10 10.05 2.82
C THR A 167 0.66 10.13 1.36
N THR A 168 0.47 8.99 0.70
CA THR A 168 -0.04 8.95 -0.67
C THR A 168 -1.45 9.52 -0.78
N LEU A 169 -2.37 9.14 0.12
CA LEU A 169 -3.74 9.66 0.09
C LEU A 169 -3.78 11.18 0.34
N ALA A 170 -2.94 11.66 1.24
CA ALA A 170 -2.82 13.10 1.51
C ALA A 170 -2.23 13.86 0.32
N ASP A 171 -1.20 13.33 -0.35
CA ASP A 171 -0.59 13.94 -1.54
C ASP A 171 -1.58 13.99 -2.70
N ILE A 172 -2.34 12.92 -2.96
CA ILE A 172 -3.41 12.90 -3.95
C ILE A 172 -4.45 13.97 -3.65
N ALA A 173 -4.94 14.03 -2.40
CA ALA A 173 -5.95 15.01 -2.00
C ALA A 173 -5.44 16.45 -2.16
N GLN A 174 -4.19 16.72 -1.83
CA GLN A 174 -3.56 18.03 -1.95
C GLN A 174 -3.41 18.44 -3.41
N ARG A 175 -2.91 17.55 -4.29
CA ARG A 175 -2.68 17.85 -5.71
C ARG A 175 -3.97 18.05 -6.50
N LEU A 176 -5.07 17.47 -6.03
CA LEU A 176 -6.39 17.64 -6.63
C LEU A 176 -7.22 18.78 -6.00
N ASP A 177 -6.64 19.57 -5.08
CA ASP A 177 -7.32 20.66 -4.35
C ASP A 177 -8.55 20.16 -3.54
N LEU A 178 -8.46 18.95 -2.98
CA LEU A 178 -9.54 18.32 -2.20
C LEU A 178 -9.37 18.46 -0.68
N MET A 179 -8.34 19.18 -0.22
CA MET A 179 -8.01 19.36 1.20
C MET A 179 -8.98 20.29 1.90
N ASP A 180 -10.16 19.81 2.23
CA ASP A 180 -11.16 20.47 3.04
C ASP A 180 -11.33 19.78 4.42
N GLU A 181 -12.28 20.24 5.21
CA GLU A 181 -12.53 19.71 6.55
C GLU A 181 -12.94 18.22 6.51
N VAL A 182 -13.73 17.82 5.50
CA VAL A 182 -14.18 16.43 5.33
C VAL A 182 -12.99 15.54 5.02
N MET A 183 -12.11 15.97 4.10
CA MET A 183 -10.91 15.23 3.74
C MET A 183 -9.93 15.11 4.89
N ASN A 184 -9.69 16.19 5.63
CA ASN A 184 -8.84 16.17 6.83
C ASN A 184 -9.37 15.16 7.86
N ARG A 185 -10.69 15.11 8.06
CA ARG A 185 -11.33 14.14 8.96
C ARG A 185 -11.12 12.71 8.48
N LYS A 186 -11.30 12.44 7.19
CA LYS A 186 -11.07 11.11 6.60
C LYS A 186 -9.62 10.67 6.77
N LEU A 187 -8.65 11.53 6.45
CA LEU A 187 -7.23 11.25 6.64
C LEU A 187 -6.91 10.94 8.11
N TYR A 188 -7.46 11.72 9.04
CA TYR A 188 -7.29 11.46 10.45
C TYR A 188 -7.87 10.10 10.88
N HIS A 189 -9.07 9.76 10.44
CA HIS A 189 -9.64 8.44 10.73
C HIS A 189 -8.83 7.31 10.10
N TYR A 190 -8.40 7.47 8.85
CA TYR A 190 -7.55 6.50 8.17
C TYR A 190 -6.22 6.27 8.91
N SER A 191 -5.63 7.33 9.49
CA SER A 191 -4.41 7.25 10.29
C SER A 191 -4.53 6.38 11.56
N LYS A 192 -5.76 6.09 12.01
CA LYS A 192 -6.00 5.18 13.14
C LYS A 192 -6.02 3.70 12.72
N ILE A 193 -6.26 3.44 11.44
CA ILE A 193 -6.48 2.11 10.90
C ILE A 193 -5.20 1.52 10.35
N VAL A 194 -4.41 2.34 9.63
CA VAL A 194 -3.17 1.88 8.98
C VAL A 194 -1.94 2.12 9.84
N ALA A 195 -0.93 1.31 9.65
CA ALA A 195 0.39 1.56 10.22
C ALA A 195 1.01 2.79 9.54
N ILE A 196 1.71 3.62 10.30
CA ILE A 196 2.22 4.90 9.83
C ILE A 196 3.73 4.88 9.93
N THR A 197 4.37 5.14 8.79
CA THR A 197 5.81 5.26 8.65
C THR A 197 6.31 6.70 8.88
N ASP A 198 5.41 7.69 8.70
CA ASP A 198 5.70 9.11 8.94
C ASP A 198 4.79 9.69 10.02
N SER A 199 5.30 9.79 11.25
CA SER A 199 4.56 10.35 12.39
C SER A 199 4.29 11.85 12.24
N GLY A 200 5.10 12.57 11.48
CA GLY A 200 4.97 14.02 11.28
C GLY A 200 3.66 14.39 10.61
N ILE A 201 3.20 13.59 9.65
CA ILE A 201 1.92 13.84 8.96
C ILE A 201 0.73 13.69 9.90
N VAL A 202 0.78 12.74 10.85
CA VAL A 202 -0.29 12.53 11.84
C VAL A 202 -0.42 13.73 12.78
N ASP A 203 0.70 14.26 13.22
CA ASP A 203 0.72 15.42 14.10
C ASP A 203 0.22 16.67 13.36
N THR A 204 0.59 16.83 12.10
CA THR A 204 0.05 17.91 11.24
C THR A 204 -1.46 17.81 11.08
N LEU A 205 -2.00 16.63 10.80
CA LEU A 205 -3.44 16.40 10.68
C LEU A 205 -4.16 16.63 12.02
N ARG A 206 -3.55 16.20 13.13
CA ARG A 206 -4.09 16.43 14.49
C ARG A 206 -4.14 17.91 14.83
N HIS A 207 -3.08 18.66 14.55
CA HIS A 207 -3.04 20.10 14.76
C HIS A 207 -4.08 20.83 13.91
N ALA A 208 -4.18 20.52 12.63
CA ALA A 208 -5.19 21.09 11.74
C ALA A 208 -6.62 20.81 12.21
N TRP A 209 -6.85 19.65 12.83
CA TRP A 209 -8.13 19.27 13.42
C TRP A 209 -8.44 20.01 14.71
N ASN A 210 -7.47 20.09 15.63
CA ASN A 210 -7.66 20.73 16.94
C ASN A 210 -7.85 22.24 16.85
N ILE A 211 -7.11 22.94 15.98
CA ILE A 211 -7.25 24.38 15.76
C ILE A 211 -8.69 24.74 15.32
N ARG A 212 -9.40 23.86 14.63
CA ARG A 212 -10.77 24.11 14.17
C ARG A 212 -11.85 23.75 15.19
N GLN A 213 -11.52 23.04 16.25
CA GLN A 213 -12.47 22.75 17.35
C GLN A 213 -12.51 23.88 18.38
N GLU A 214 -11.56 24.81 18.34
CA GLU A 214 -11.45 25.95 19.26
C GLU A 214 -12.15 27.22 18.72
N PHE A 215 -12.74 27.16 17.53
CA PHE A 215 -13.55 28.22 16.91
C PHE A 215 -14.98 27.72 16.59
#